data_56e21617dd35556db1424ab7590734ca
#
_entry.id   56e21617dd35556db1424ab7590734ca
#
_cell.length_a   1.000
_cell.length_b   1.000
_cell.length_c   1.000
_cell.angle_alpha   90.00
_cell.angle_beta   90.00
_cell.angle_gamma   90.00
#
_symmetry.space_group_name_H-M   'P 1'
#
loop_
_entity.id
_entity.type
_entity.pdbx_description
1 polymer ?
#
loop_
_entity_poly.entity_id
_entity_poly.type
_entity_poly.pdbx_seq_one_letter_code
_entity_poly.pdbx_strand_id
1 'polypeptide(L)'
;NTVKVINNNLEQQIEALLLELINDDNTSEVALGDYLYIKGRIGWKGLKKSEYLSKSGYRIINGETLTKSGIDWNKAGYISAERYEESPEIMLKVSDILLSKDGTIGKIGYVDSLDLPTSVASGIFVIRNNQPNIISTTFIYYLLKSQLFKAFIVARTEGSVIPHLYQKDFMEFKFPLPAPDKKMTFEEIAEPMFSQIISNLNENKKLTSLRDVILPKLMSGELDVSEIDI
;
A
#
# COMPACT_ATOMS: atom_id res chain seq x y z
N ASN A 1 -16.72 3.25 -14.72
CA ASN A 1 -16.08 4.58 -14.62
C ASN A 1 -16.54 5.40 -13.40
N THR A 2 -17.78 5.24 -12.98
CA THR A 2 -18.38 5.96 -11.84
C THR A 2 -17.67 5.67 -10.52
N VAL A 3 -17.37 4.41 -10.23
CA VAL A 3 -16.68 4.02 -8.98
C VAL A 3 -15.28 4.63 -8.87
N LYS A 4 -14.56 4.76 -9.99
CA LYS A 4 -13.26 5.44 -9.99
C LYS A 4 -13.39 6.93 -9.65
N VAL A 5 -14.42 7.59 -10.14
CA VAL A 5 -14.69 9.00 -9.82
C VAL A 5 -15.05 9.16 -8.35
N ILE A 6 -15.88 8.25 -7.81
CA ILE A 6 -16.23 8.24 -6.38
C ILE A 6 -14.98 8.06 -5.52
N ASN A 7 -14.15 7.07 -5.82
CA ASN A 7 -12.92 6.82 -5.06
C ASN A 7 -11.97 8.00 -5.10
N ASN A 8 -11.76 8.62 -6.27
CA ASN A 8 -10.92 9.81 -6.39
C ASN A 8 -11.47 10.98 -5.55
N ASN A 9 -12.78 11.16 -5.50
CA ASN A 9 -13.40 12.20 -4.69
C ASN A 9 -13.20 11.94 -3.19
N LEU A 10 -13.42 10.70 -2.73
CA LEU A 10 -13.16 10.31 -1.35
C LEU A 10 -11.69 10.49 -0.96
N GLU A 11 -10.74 10.07 -1.82
CA GLU A 11 -9.32 10.30 -1.60
C GLU A 11 -8.99 11.78 -1.44
N GLN A 12 -9.49 12.63 -2.33
CA GLN A 12 -9.26 14.09 -2.27
C GLN A 12 -9.82 14.71 -0.98
N GLN A 13 -10.97 14.23 -0.51
CA GLN A 13 -11.55 14.69 0.75
C GLN A 13 -10.67 14.30 1.94
N ILE A 14 -10.20 13.06 2.02
CA ILE A 14 -9.30 12.61 3.10
C ILE A 14 -7.97 13.39 3.04
N GLU A 15 -7.41 13.60 1.86
CA GLU A 15 -6.18 14.39 1.69
C GLU A 15 -6.36 15.84 2.13
N ALA A 16 -7.52 16.46 1.85
CA ALA A 16 -7.84 17.82 2.30
C ALA A 16 -7.99 17.89 3.83
N LEU A 17 -8.70 16.95 4.44
CA LEU A 17 -8.83 16.84 5.89
C LEU A 17 -7.47 16.65 6.58
N LEU A 18 -6.62 15.79 6.02
CA LEU A 18 -5.27 15.61 6.56
C LEU A 18 -4.44 16.88 6.44
N LEU A 19 -4.51 17.58 5.32
CA LEU A 19 -3.77 18.84 5.11
C LEU A 19 -4.18 19.91 6.11
N GLU A 20 -5.47 20.05 6.38
CA GLU A 20 -5.99 20.96 7.42
C GLU A 20 -5.45 20.55 8.79
N LEU A 21 -5.49 19.27 9.11
CA LEU A 21 -5.10 18.71 10.39
C LEU A 21 -3.61 18.88 10.69
N ILE A 22 -2.71 18.65 9.72
CA ILE A 22 -1.25 18.78 9.91
C ILE A 22 -0.76 20.23 9.88
N ASN A 23 -1.58 21.17 9.40
CA ASN A 23 -1.29 22.59 9.42
C ASN A 23 -1.94 23.32 10.63
N ASP A 24 -2.59 22.61 11.53
CA ASP A 24 -3.16 23.16 12.75
C ASP A 24 -2.03 23.61 13.69
N ASP A 25 -2.20 24.77 14.35
CA ASP A 25 -1.20 25.33 15.27
C ASP A 25 -0.99 24.46 16.53
N ASN A 26 -1.95 23.60 16.86
CA ASN A 26 -1.91 22.72 18.03
C ASN A 26 -1.41 21.32 17.66
N THR A 27 -0.18 21.25 17.17
CA THR A 27 0.49 20.00 16.82
C THR A 27 1.80 19.85 17.59
N SER A 28 2.28 18.61 17.75
CA SER A 28 3.63 18.32 18.26
C SER A 28 4.46 17.64 17.17
N GLU A 29 5.70 18.09 16.97
CA GLU A 29 6.60 17.43 16.02
C GLU A 29 7.11 16.11 16.58
N VAL A 30 6.86 15.01 15.87
CA VAL A 30 7.25 13.64 16.26
C VAL A 30 7.92 12.91 15.11
N ALA A 31 8.74 11.91 15.43
CA ALA A 31 9.39 11.07 14.43
C ALA A 31 8.52 9.86 14.08
N LEU A 32 8.44 9.54 12.79
CA LEU A 32 7.62 8.43 12.28
C LEU A 32 8.04 7.07 12.85
N GLY A 33 9.33 6.88 13.08
CA GLY A 33 9.90 5.65 13.62
C GLY A 33 9.44 5.30 15.04
N ASP A 34 8.94 6.28 15.80
CA ASP A 34 8.43 6.04 17.16
C ASP A 34 7.08 5.29 17.15
N TYR A 35 6.38 5.28 16.02
CA TYR A 35 5.04 4.71 15.89
C TYR A 35 5.00 3.46 15.01
N LEU A 36 6.01 3.25 14.16
CA LEU A 36 5.94 2.27 13.08
C LEU A 36 7.01 1.18 13.18
N TYR A 37 6.60 -0.01 12.84
CA TYR A 37 7.52 -1.05 12.42
C TYR A 37 7.85 -0.84 10.93
N ILE A 38 9.13 -0.64 10.63
CA ILE A 38 9.59 -0.44 9.25
C ILE A 38 10.69 -1.45 8.97
N LYS A 39 10.46 -2.34 8.02
CA LYS A 39 11.44 -3.35 7.59
C LYS A 39 11.48 -3.49 6.07
N GLY A 40 12.66 -3.81 5.57
CA GLY A 40 12.88 -4.24 4.20
C GLY A 40 13.69 -5.52 4.16
N ARG A 41 13.64 -6.26 3.07
CA ARG A 41 14.47 -7.44 2.90
C ARG A 41 15.94 -7.05 3.02
N ILE A 42 16.70 -7.80 3.82
CA ILE A 42 18.11 -7.59 4.02
C ILE A 42 18.84 -7.82 2.69
N GLY A 43 19.78 -6.93 2.30
CA GLY A 43 20.40 -6.91 0.96
C GLY A 43 21.05 -8.24 0.54
N TRP A 44 21.77 -8.91 1.44
CA TRP A 44 22.39 -10.21 1.15
C TRP A 44 21.39 -11.38 1.02
N LYS A 45 20.15 -11.20 1.50
CA LYS A 45 19.02 -12.11 1.27
C LYS A 45 18.19 -11.73 0.03
N GLY A 46 18.69 -10.81 -0.79
CA GLY A 46 18.02 -10.39 -2.01
C GLY A 46 17.79 -11.56 -2.96
N LEU A 47 16.64 -11.53 -3.64
CA LEU A 47 16.23 -12.58 -4.58
C LEU A 47 16.84 -12.31 -5.96
N LYS A 48 17.45 -13.35 -6.54
CA LYS A 48 17.86 -13.35 -7.94
C LYS A 48 16.64 -13.67 -8.83
N LYS A 49 16.67 -13.21 -10.06
CA LYS A 49 15.59 -13.44 -11.02
C LYS A 49 15.31 -14.94 -11.25
N SER A 50 16.33 -15.79 -11.15
CA SER A 50 16.22 -17.25 -11.29
C SER A 50 15.50 -17.96 -10.13
N GLU A 51 15.28 -17.27 -9.01
CA GLU A 51 14.61 -17.83 -7.84
C GLU A 51 13.10 -17.56 -7.84
N TYR A 52 12.61 -16.81 -8.85
CA TYR A 52 11.19 -16.61 -9.06
C TYR A 52 10.60 -17.84 -9.75
N LEU A 53 9.51 -18.33 -9.20
CA LEU A 53 8.77 -19.49 -9.70
C LEU A 53 7.60 -19.04 -10.57
N SER A 54 7.16 -19.90 -11.49
CA SER A 54 5.95 -19.65 -12.27
C SER A 54 4.67 -19.74 -11.42
N LYS A 55 4.68 -20.57 -10.37
CA LYS A 55 3.59 -20.73 -9.40
C LYS A 55 4.12 -21.37 -8.12
N SER A 56 3.60 -20.95 -6.97
CA SER A 56 3.79 -21.60 -5.67
C SER A 56 2.68 -21.21 -4.70
N GLY A 57 2.75 -21.70 -3.45
CA GLY A 57 1.89 -21.24 -2.35
C GLY A 57 2.35 -19.93 -1.70
N TYR A 58 3.43 -19.30 -2.18
CA TYR A 58 4.04 -18.12 -1.57
C TYR A 58 4.25 -17.03 -2.62
N ARG A 59 3.77 -15.83 -2.33
CA ARG A 59 3.82 -14.69 -3.24
C ARG A 59 4.87 -13.67 -2.83
N ILE A 60 5.38 -12.91 -3.79
CA ILE A 60 6.31 -11.82 -3.54
C ILE A 60 5.91 -10.56 -4.30
N ILE A 61 5.92 -9.43 -3.61
CA ILE A 61 5.73 -8.08 -4.16
C ILE A 61 7.09 -7.48 -4.49
N ASN A 62 7.26 -7.01 -5.71
CA ASN A 62 8.46 -6.31 -6.18
C ASN A 62 8.13 -4.90 -6.71
N GLY A 63 9.13 -4.17 -7.22
CA GLY A 63 8.95 -2.81 -7.72
C GLY A 63 8.00 -2.66 -8.92
N GLU A 64 7.75 -3.74 -9.67
CA GLU A 64 6.79 -3.75 -10.78
C GLU A 64 5.35 -3.99 -10.28
N THR A 65 5.22 -4.77 -9.21
CA THR A 65 3.95 -5.04 -8.53
C THR A 65 3.41 -3.81 -7.84
N LEU A 66 4.30 -2.99 -7.24
CA LEU A 66 3.92 -1.75 -6.58
C LEU A 66 3.87 -0.62 -7.61
N THR A 67 2.67 -0.18 -7.92
CA THR A 67 2.37 0.84 -8.92
C THR A 67 2.01 2.19 -8.28
N LYS A 68 1.80 3.22 -9.09
CA LYS A 68 1.27 4.51 -8.61
C LYS A 68 -0.17 4.39 -8.07
N SER A 69 -0.90 3.36 -8.49
CA SER A 69 -2.29 3.10 -8.08
C SER A 69 -2.41 2.05 -6.97
N GLY A 70 -1.30 1.71 -6.29
CA GLY A 70 -1.25 0.68 -5.26
C GLY A 70 -0.70 -0.65 -5.76
N ILE A 71 -1.11 -1.75 -5.15
CA ILE A 71 -0.60 -3.10 -5.43
C ILE A 71 -1.35 -3.71 -6.62
N ASP A 72 -0.61 -4.02 -7.69
CA ASP A 72 -1.11 -4.82 -8.81
C ASP A 72 -0.79 -6.31 -8.56
N TRP A 73 -1.72 -7.01 -7.92
CA TRP A 73 -1.56 -8.41 -7.54
C TRP A 73 -1.34 -9.36 -8.71
N ASN A 74 -1.76 -8.98 -9.94
CA ASN A 74 -1.56 -9.79 -11.15
C ASN A 74 -0.08 -9.85 -11.58
N LYS A 75 0.72 -8.88 -11.14
CA LYS A 75 2.17 -8.82 -11.39
C LYS A 75 3.01 -9.40 -10.27
N ALA A 76 2.37 -9.88 -9.18
CA ALA A 76 3.10 -10.49 -8.09
C ALA A 76 3.80 -11.78 -8.55
N GLY A 77 5.06 -11.92 -8.16
CA GLY A 77 5.83 -13.13 -8.42
C GLY A 77 5.55 -14.24 -7.39
N TYR A 78 6.16 -15.38 -7.60
CA TYR A 78 6.12 -16.51 -6.67
C TYR A 78 7.52 -16.90 -6.24
N ILE A 79 7.66 -17.39 -5.00
CA ILE A 79 8.92 -17.85 -4.41
C ILE A 79 8.71 -19.19 -3.69
N SER A 80 9.80 -19.87 -3.34
CA SER A 80 9.72 -21.10 -2.55
C SER A 80 9.36 -20.81 -1.08
N ALA A 81 8.91 -21.84 -0.36
CA ALA A 81 8.64 -21.78 1.08
C ALA A 81 9.89 -21.33 1.86
N GLU A 82 11.06 -21.91 1.55
CA GLU A 82 12.32 -21.56 2.20
C GLU A 82 12.66 -20.06 2.06
N ARG A 83 12.49 -19.50 0.85
CA ARG A 83 12.74 -18.08 0.61
C ARG A 83 11.72 -17.15 1.28
N TYR A 84 10.51 -17.63 1.50
CA TYR A 84 9.52 -16.92 2.28
C TYR A 84 9.86 -16.95 3.78
N GLU A 85 10.19 -18.12 4.33
CA GLU A 85 10.45 -18.33 5.76
C GLU A 85 11.78 -17.73 6.22
N GLU A 86 12.74 -17.57 5.30
CA GLU A 86 14.05 -16.95 5.57
C GLU A 86 13.98 -15.52 6.12
N SER A 87 12.88 -14.80 5.85
CA SER A 87 12.73 -13.37 6.18
C SER A 87 11.38 -13.08 6.83
N PRO A 88 11.14 -13.55 8.07
CA PRO A 88 9.88 -13.37 8.76
C PRO A 88 9.54 -11.89 9.03
N GLU A 89 10.56 -11.03 9.08
CA GLU A 89 10.44 -9.58 9.32
C GLU A 89 9.71 -8.83 8.19
N ILE A 90 9.60 -9.43 7.01
CA ILE A 90 8.93 -8.84 5.84
C ILE A 90 7.73 -9.66 5.35
N MET A 91 7.28 -10.63 6.13
CA MET A 91 6.01 -11.31 5.89
C MET A 91 4.87 -10.33 6.09
N LEU A 92 4.02 -10.20 5.06
CA LEU A 92 2.93 -9.24 5.06
C LEU A 92 1.77 -9.66 5.95
N LYS A 93 1.12 -8.66 6.51
CA LYS A 93 -0.16 -8.77 7.22
C LYS A 93 -1.16 -7.80 6.58
N VAL A 94 -2.43 -8.10 6.73
CA VAL A 94 -3.49 -7.14 6.38
C VAL A 94 -3.27 -5.84 7.17
N SER A 95 -3.53 -4.73 6.54
CA SER A 95 -3.25 -3.36 7.01
C SER A 95 -1.78 -2.93 6.97
N ASP A 96 -0.85 -3.75 6.48
CA ASP A 96 0.50 -3.27 6.18
C ASP A 96 0.47 -2.24 5.03
N ILE A 97 1.33 -1.25 5.13
CA ILE A 97 1.59 -0.28 4.05
C ILE A 97 2.92 -0.64 3.40
N LEU A 98 2.97 -0.60 2.08
CA LEU A 98 4.18 -0.84 1.31
C LEU A 98 4.69 0.46 0.72
N LEU A 99 6.00 0.67 0.76
CA LEU A 99 6.66 1.84 0.17
C LEU A 99 7.87 1.40 -0.66
N SER A 100 7.92 1.81 -1.93
CA SER A 100 9.11 1.60 -2.74
C SER A 100 10.25 2.50 -2.27
N LYS A 101 11.43 1.90 -2.01
CA LYS A 101 12.62 2.58 -1.50
C LYS A 101 13.77 2.64 -2.51
N ASP A 102 13.65 1.95 -3.63
CA ASP A 102 14.64 1.89 -4.71
C ASP A 102 13.99 2.21 -6.07
N GLY A 103 14.78 2.75 -6.99
CA GLY A 103 14.36 3.09 -8.34
C GLY A 103 13.31 4.22 -8.33
N THR A 104 12.06 3.91 -8.63
CA THR A 104 10.96 4.88 -8.47
C THR A 104 10.50 4.87 -7.02
N ILE A 105 11.14 5.70 -6.20
CA ILE A 105 10.83 5.83 -4.78
C ILE A 105 9.46 6.49 -4.57
N GLY A 106 8.76 6.11 -3.49
CA GLY A 106 7.51 6.77 -3.08
C GLY A 106 6.24 6.19 -3.69
N LYS A 107 6.31 5.04 -4.39
CA LYS A 107 5.08 4.29 -4.67
C LYS A 107 4.57 3.67 -3.38
N ILE A 108 3.27 3.82 -3.13
CA ILE A 108 2.64 3.35 -1.90
C ILE A 108 1.54 2.35 -2.23
N GLY A 109 1.44 1.29 -1.44
CA GLY A 109 0.36 0.31 -1.52
C GLY A 109 -0.17 -0.03 -0.13
N TYR A 110 -1.44 -0.36 -0.05
CA TYR A 110 -2.09 -0.83 1.16
C TYR A 110 -2.47 -2.31 0.99
N VAL A 111 -2.16 -3.12 1.98
CA VAL A 111 -2.48 -4.56 1.98
C VAL A 111 -3.88 -4.72 2.54
N ASP A 112 -4.87 -4.74 1.66
CA ASP A 112 -6.29 -4.85 1.99
C ASP A 112 -6.72 -6.29 2.30
N SER A 113 -6.07 -7.25 1.63
CA SER A 113 -6.34 -8.68 1.80
C SER A 113 -5.14 -9.52 1.36
N LEU A 114 -5.06 -10.75 1.85
CA LEU A 114 -4.04 -11.72 1.47
C LEU A 114 -4.71 -13.08 1.21
N ASP A 115 -4.64 -13.54 -0.04
CA ASP A 115 -5.10 -14.87 -0.45
C ASP A 115 -4.00 -15.94 -0.33
N LEU A 116 -2.74 -15.52 -0.33
CA LEU A 116 -1.56 -16.36 -0.11
C LEU A 116 -0.59 -15.68 0.84
N PRO A 117 0.23 -16.45 1.59
CA PRO A 117 1.38 -15.94 2.30
C PRO A 117 2.27 -15.13 1.36
N THR A 118 2.51 -13.87 1.69
CA THR A 118 3.18 -12.91 0.81
C THR A 118 4.29 -12.18 1.54
N SER A 119 5.40 -11.92 0.85
CA SER A 119 6.51 -11.10 1.33
C SER A 119 6.90 -10.04 0.30
N VAL A 120 7.94 -9.24 0.56
CA VAL A 120 8.43 -8.20 -0.36
C VAL A 120 9.85 -8.45 -0.84
N ALA A 121 10.19 -7.94 -2.00
CA ALA A 121 11.55 -7.87 -2.53
C ALA A 121 12.35 -6.74 -1.88
N SER A 122 13.67 -6.69 -2.13
CA SER A 122 14.61 -5.77 -1.48
C SER A 122 14.29 -4.28 -1.66
N GLY A 123 13.65 -3.90 -2.76
CA GLY A 123 13.30 -2.50 -3.08
C GLY A 123 12.05 -1.96 -2.40
N ILE A 124 11.48 -2.68 -1.43
CA ILE A 124 10.21 -2.30 -0.78
C ILE A 124 10.36 -2.37 0.73
N PHE A 125 9.85 -1.35 1.42
CA PHE A 125 9.60 -1.38 2.86
C PHE A 125 8.20 -1.93 3.17
N VAL A 126 8.13 -2.75 4.21
CA VAL A 126 6.91 -3.10 4.94
C VAL A 126 6.79 -2.16 6.11
N ILE A 127 5.68 -1.47 6.19
CA ILE A 127 5.36 -0.48 7.23
C ILE A 127 4.13 -0.98 7.96
N ARG A 128 4.26 -1.15 9.26
CA ARG A 128 3.16 -1.61 10.12
C ARG A 128 2.97 -0.66 11.28
N ASN A 129 1.73 -0.31 11.54
CA ASN A 129 1.38 0.51 12.67
C ASN A 129 1.50 -0.30 13.98
N ASN A 130 2.40 0.13 14.88
CA ASN A 130 2.59 -0.50 16.18
C ASN A 130 1.78 0.18 17.30
N GLN A 131 1.21 1.35 17.02
CA GLN A 131 0.49 2.16 18.01
C GLN A 131 -0.86 2.65 17.46
N PRO A 132 -1.76 1.73 17.06
CA PRO A 132 -3.03 2.09 16.41
C PRO A 132 -3.97 2.89 17.32
N ASN A 133 -3.77 2.83 18.64
CA ASN A 133 -4.53 3.62 19.60
C ASN A 133 -4.07 5.09 19.68
N ILE A 134 -2.86 5.40 19.19
CA ILE A 134 -2.31 6.77 19.18
C ILE A 134 -2.53 7.42 17.82
N ILE A 135 -2.34 6.67 16.73
CA ILE A 135 -2.45 7.15 15.36
C ILE A 135 -3.01 6.04 14.47
N SER A 136 -4.01 6.34 13.67
CA SER A 136 -4.63 5.31 12.81
C SER A 136 -3.74 4.95 11.62
N THR A 137 -3.93 3.75 11.07
CA THR A 137 -3.25 3.32 9.85
C THR A 137 -3.68 4.17 8.64
N THR A 138 -4.92 4.63 8.61
CA THR A 138 -5.43 5.55 7.59
C THR A 138 -4.69 6.89 7.62
N PHE A 139 -4.50 7.47 8.79
CA PHE A 139 -3.69 8.70 8.93
C PHE A 139 -2.27 8.48 8.36
N ILE A 140 -1.59 7.41 8.79
CA ILE A 140 -0.24 7.07 8.33
C ILE A 140 -0.21 6.89 6.80
N TYR A 141 -1.19 6.17 6.23
CA TYR A 141 -1.26 5.93 4.79
C TYR A 141 -1.36 7.24 4.01
N TYR A 142 -2.24 8.16 4.42
CA TYR A 142 -2.38 9.44 3.75
C TYR A 142 -1.24 10.42 4.06
N LEU A 143 -0.63 10.36 5.25
CA LEU A 143 0.60 11.10 5.55
C LEU A 143 1.73 10.72 4.58
N LEU A 144 1.92 9.43 4.31
CA LEU A 144 2.92 8.94 3.36
C LEU A 144 2.58 9.31 1.90
N LYS A 145 1.31 9.55 1.56
CA LYS A 145 0.88 10.08 0.26
C LYS A 145 0.98 11.59 0.17
N SER A 146 1.11 12.30 1.27
CA SER A 146 1.08 13.77 1.34
C SER A 146 2.26 14.45 0.63
N GLN A 147 2.11 15.75 0.36
CA GLN A 147 3.20 16.57 -0.19
C GLN A 147 4.35 16.74 0.83
N LEU A 148 4.05 16.72 2.12
CA LEU A 148 5.05 16.77 3.19
C LEU A 148 6.05 15.60 3.07
N PHE A 149 5.53 14.38 2.94
CA PHE A 149 6.38 13.19 2.79
C PHE A 149 7.08 13.14 1.42
N LYS A 150 6.42 13.58 0.34
CA LYS A 150 7.05 13.67 -0.99
C LYS A 150 8.23 14.64 -0.98
N ALA A 151 8.09 15.80 -0.35
CA ALA A 151 9.18 16.76 -0.20
C ALA A 151 10.34 16.18 0.61
N PHE A 152 10.05 15.44 1.68
CA PHE A 152 11.07 14.71 2.43
C PHE A 152 11.83 13.70 1.57
N ILE A 153 11.15 12.88 0.76
CA ILE A 153 11.81 11.93 -0.16
C ILE A 153 12.73 12.67 -1.11
N VAL A 154 12.26 13.74 -1.75
CA VAL A 154 13.06 14.53 -2.68
C VAL A 154 14.33 15.05 -1.99
N ALA A 155 14.21 15.68 -0.82
CA ALA A 155 15.34 16.22 -0.07
C ALA A 155 16.38 15.14 0.33
N ARG A 156 15.96 13.89 0.55
CA ARG A 156 16.85 12.78 0.93
C ARG A 156 17.47 12.06 -0.26
N THR A 157 16.91 12.21 -1.45
CA THR A 157 17.37 11.50 -2.66
C THR A 157 18.00 12.42 -3.70
N GLU A 158 17.95 13.72 -3.51
CA GLU A 158 18.51 14.72 -4.40
C GLU A 158 20.04 14.56 -4.52
N GLY A 159 20.57 14.64 -5.75
CA GLY A 159 21.99 14.46 -6.05
C GLY A 159 22.50 13.02 -6.06
N SER A 160 21.66 12.02 -5.79
CA SER A 160 22.04 10.61 -5.88
C SER A 160 21.94 10.09 -7.31
N VAL A 161 22.99 9.41 -7.79
CA VAL A 161 23.00 8.75 -9.11
C VAL A 161 21.98 7.59 -9.16
N ILE A 162 21.82 6.89 -8.02
CA ILE A 162 20.81 5.84 -7.83
C ILE A 162 20.03 6.21 -6.57
N PRO A 163 18.83 6.77 -6.73
CA PRO A 163 18.03 7.15 -5.58
C PRO A 163 17.71 5.95 -4.69
N HIS A 164 17.99 6.07 -3.39
CA HIS A 164 17.73 5.07 -2.37
C HIS A 164 17.25 5.75 -1.07
N LEU A 165 16.13 5.29 -0.54
CA LEU A 165 15.65 5.73 0.77
C LEU A 165 16.14 4.74 1.84
N TYR A 166 17.01 5.18 2.73
CA TYR A 166 17.48 4.36 3.83
C TYR A 166 16.43 4.25 4.94
N GLN A 167 16.36 3.09 5.57
CA GLN A 167 15.42 2.85 6.67
C GLN A 167 15.62 3.86 7.82
N LYS A 168 16.87 4.18 8.15
CA LYS A 168 17.20 5.16 9.20
C LYS A 168 16.61 6.53 8.87
N ASP A 169 16.83 7.04 7.66
CA ASP A 169 16.30 8.34 7.24
C ASP A 169 14.77 8.35 7.27
N PHE A 170 14.15 7.26 6.83
CA PHE A 170 12.70 7.15 6.84
C PHE A 170 12.14 7.13 8.28
N MET A 171 12.81 6.48 9.23
CA MET A 171 12.41 6.51 10.65
C MET A 171 12.56 7.89 11.28
N GLU A 172 13.50 8.71 10.81
CA GLU A 172 13.74 10.08 11.27
C GLU A 172 12.79 11.12 10.62
N PHE A 173 11.90 10.70 9.71
CA PHE A 173 10.91 11.61 9.13
C PHE A 173 10.02 12.19 10.23
N LYS A 174 10.06 13.51 10.32
CA LYS A 174 9.27 14.26 11.30
C LYS A 174 7.99 14.78 10.68
N PHE A 175 6.92 14.71 11.43
CA PHE A 175 5.62 15.23 11.03
C PHE A 175 4.87 15.84 12.22
N PRO A 176 3.97 16.80 11.97
CA PRO A 176 3.12 17.36 13.01
C PRO A 176 2.04 16.35 13.42
N LEU A 177 2.12 15.84 14.65
CA LEU A 177 1.09 15.02 15.26
C LEU A 177 0.01 15.90 15.86
N PRO A 178 -1.23 15.80 15.41
CA PRO A 178 -2.33 16.64 15.92
C PRO A 178 -2.72 16.31 17.35
N ALA A 179 -3.39 17.26 18.00
CA ALA A 179 -4.00 17.06 19.30
C ALA A 179 -5.03 15.90 19.25
N PRO A 180 -5.22 15.15 20.37
CA PRO A 180 -6.04 13.94 20.38
C PRO A 180 -7.48 14.14 19.90
N ASP A 181 -8.13 15.23 20.25
CA ASP A 181 -9.49 15.59 19.84
C ASP A 181 -9.60 15.83 18.34
N LYS A 182 -8.68 16.59 17.78
CA LYS A 182 -8.60 16.86 16.33
C LYS A 182 -8.35 15.58 15.52
N LYS A 183 -7.42 14.76 16.01
CA LYS A 183 -7.12 13.47 15.40
C LYS A 183 -8.34 12.54 15.43
N MET A 184 -9.05 12.46 16.54
CA MET A 184 -10.25 11.64 16.66
C MET A 184 -11.31 12.08 15.66
N THR A 185 -11.55 13.39 15.52
CA THR A 185 -12.48 13.92 14.51
C THR A 185 -12.08 13.53 13.10
N PHE A 186 -10.78 13.60 12.75
CA PHE A 186 -10.28 13.16 11.46
C PHE A 186 -10.55 11.66 11.24
N GLU A 187 -10.24 10.82 12.23
CA GLU A 187 -10.39 9.37 12.14
C GLU A 187 -11.86 8.98 11.98
N GLU A 188 -12.79 9.60 12.70
CA GLU A 188 -14.24 9.37 12.56
C GLU A 188 -14.75 9.64 11.14
N ILE A 189 -14.17 10.58 10.42
CA ILE A 189 -14.57 10.93 9.05
C ILE A 189 -13.77 10.11 8.02
N ALA A 190 -12.46 10.01 8.19
CA ALA A 190 -11.56 9.41 7.19
C ALA A 190 -11.63 7.88 7.14
N GLU A 191 -11.82 7.20 8.29
CA GLU A 191 -11.86 5.73 8.34
C GLU A 191 -13.04 5.13 7.53
N PRO A 192 -14.29 5.62 7.64
CA PRO A 192 -15.38 5.15 6.79
C PRO A 192 -15.13 5.42 5.31
N MET A 193 -14.58 6.59 4.96
CA MET A 193 -14.25 6.92 3.57
C MET A 193 -13.19 5.98 3.00
N PHE A 194 -12.11 5.73 3.76
CA PHE A 194 -11.04 4.81 3.35
C PHE A 194 -11.57 3.38 3.22
N SER A 195 -12.38 2.92 4.17
CA SER A 195 -13.04 1.61 4.11
C SER A 195 -13.90 1.46 2.86
N GLN A 196 -14.64 2.52 2.48
CA GLN A 196 -15.44 2.52 1.26
C GLN A 196 -14.57 2.44 0.00
N ILE A 197 -13.43 3.16 -0.05
CA ILE A 197 -12.47 3.07 -1.16
C ILE A 197 -11.97 1.63 -1.31
N ILE A 198 -11.56 0.99 -0.22
CA ILE A 198 -11.07 -0.40 -0.22
C ILE A 198 -12.17 -1.37 -0.67
N SER A 199 -13.40 -1.20 -0.15
CA SER A 199 -14.56 -2.02 -0.57
C SER A 199 -14.82 -1.91 -2.07
N ASN A 200 -14.85 -0.68 -2.60
CA ASN A 200 -15.05 -0.41 -4.03
C ASN A 200 -13.94 -1.03 -4.90
N LEU A 201 -12.68 -0.96 -4.45
CA LEU A 201 -11.55 -1.57 -5.18
C LEU A 201 -11.67 -3.09 -5.21
N ASN A 202 -12.09 -3.71 -4.10
CA ASN A 202 -12.27 -5.15 -4.01
C ASN A 202 -13.45 -5.65 -4.84
N GLU A 203 -14.55 -4.91 -4.86
CA GLU A 203 -15.68 -5.20 -5.74
C GLU A 203 -15.29 -5.13 -7.20
N ASN A 204 -14.58 -4.08 -7.61
CA ASN A 204 -14.06 -3.96 -8.98
C ASN A 204 -13.14 -5.12 -9.37
N LYS A 205 -12.26 -5.58 -8.48
CA LYS A 205 -11.42 -6.77 -8.72
C LYS A 205 -12.29 -8.01 -8.96
N LYS A 206 -13.30 -8.25 -8.12
CA LYS A 206 -14.22 -9.39 -8.27
C LYS A 206 -15.00 -9.32 -9.58
N LEU A 207 -15.57 -8.17 -9.91
CA LEU A 207 -16.34 -7.97 -11.16
C LEU A 207 -15.47 -8.14 -12.39
N THR A 208 -14.21 -7.64 -12.36
CA THR A 208 -13.25 -7.84 -13.44
C THR A 208 -12.93 -9.32 -13.62
N SER A 209 -12.63 -10.04 -12.55
CA SER A 209 -12.34 -11.48 -12.60
C SER A 209 -13.55 -12.27 -13.11
N LEU A 210 -14.75 -11.92 -12.69
CA LEU A 210 -15.98 -12.56 -13.13
C LEU A 210 -16.21 -12.32 -14.63
N ARG A 211 -16.06 -11.07 -15.09
CA ARG A 211 -16.15 -10.72 -16.53
C ARG A 211 -15.16 -11.54 -17.34
N ASP A 212 -13.91 -11.63 -16.91
CA ASP A 212 -12.85 -12.31 -17.66
C ASP A 212 -13.05 -13.84 -17.74
N VAL A 213 -13.80 -14.42 -16.79
CA VAL A 213 -14.21 -15.84 -16.84
C VAL A 213 -15.46 -16.04 -17.70
N ILE A 214 -16.45 -15.16 -17.60
CA ILE A 214 -17.75 -15.32 -18.25
C ILE A 214 -17.69 -14.93 -19.72
N LEU A 215 -17.02 -13.83 -20.08
CA LEU A 215 -17.02 -13.29 -21.44
C LEU A 215 -16.54 -14.31 -22.51
N PRO A 216 -15.43 -15.06 -22.31
CA PRO A 216 -15.03 -16.10 -23.26
C PRO A 216 -16.06 -17.20 -23.43
N LYS A 217 -16.76 -17.60 -22.37
CA LYS A 217 -17.79 -18.65 -22.40
C LYS A 217 -19.06 -18.20 -23.13
N LEU A 218 -19.43 -16.93 -22.98
CA LEU A 218 -20.51 -16.34 -23.78
C LEU A 218 -20.14 -16.26 -25.25
N MET A 219 -18.91 -15.83 -25.55
CA MET A 219 -18.45 -15.70 -26.94
C MET A 219 -18.31 -17.06 -27.65
N SER A 220 -18.00 -18.13 -26.93
CA SER A 220 -17.90 -19.50 -27.46
C SER A 220 -19.25 -20.21 -27.55
N GLY A 221 -20.32 -19.64 -26.99
CA GLY A 221 -21.63 -20.30 -26.90
C GLY A 221 -21.70 -21.41 -25.85
N GLU A 222 -20.69 -21.52 -24.99
CA GLU A 222 -20.69 -22.47 -23.85
C GLU A 222 -21.72 -22.07 -22.77
N LEU A 223 -21.99 -20.77 -22.64
CA LEU A 223 -23.06 -20.23 -21.81
C LEU A 223 -24.14 -19.62 -22.71
N ASP A 224 -25.35 -20.18 -22.64
CA ASP A 224 -26.53 -19.61 -23.25
C ASP A 224 -27.26 -18.71 -22.25
N VAL A 225 -27.54 -17.48 -22.64
CA VAL A 225 -28.22 -16.47 -21.83
C VAL A 225 -29.56 -16.05 -22.46
N SER A 226 -30.04 -16.76 -23.47
CA SER A 226 -31.26 -16.43 -24.21
C SER A 226 -32.52 -16.48 -23.31
N GLU A 227 -32.47 -17.17 -22.19
CA GLU A 227 -33.60 -17.30 -21.24
C GLU A 227 -33.45 -16.38 -20.00
N ILE A 228 -32.44 -15.49 -19.95
CA ILE A 228 -32.26 -14.56 -18.83
C ILE A 228 -33.03 -13.28 -19.13
N ASP A 229 -34.13 -13.05 -18.40
CA ASP A 229 -34.84 -11.77 -18.42
C ASP A 229 -33.92 -10.69 -17.77
N ILE A 230 -33.62 -9.64 -18.53
CA ILE A 230 -32.79 -8.49 -18.12
C ILE A 230 -33.70 -7.32 -17.75
#